data_49022bea5c2814fae946e058c9ae215b
#
_entry.id   49022bea5c2814fae946e058c9ae215b
#
_cell.length_a   1.000
_cell.length_b   1.000
_cell.length_c   1.000
_cell.angle_alpha   90.00
_cell.angle_beta   90.00
_cell.angle_gamma   90.00
#
_symmetry.space_group_name_H-M   'P 1'
#
loop_
_entity.id
_entity.type
_entity.pdbx_description
1 polymer ?
#
loop_
_entity_poly.entity_id
_entity_poly.type
_entity_poly.pdbx_seq_one_letter_code
_entity_poly.pdbx_strand_id
1 'polypeptide(L)'
;MTHTLHRTGDLESIREDFPMLAHVSRGFNDVGANPRLKQIAQIMTKYSDLHFGDCKVGNKYLMDPAEIMDRLSVGCQVVFKDKESLIGCMKELKEKDQGISIVVSGLFDEVFDCCRKAGINPPLIEFALGVHGNTKKLWPPEILDFVTMCGHGLVSGRLVKKMVADIKKKKITVEKAAIELAKPCLCGIFNPHRAGKLLQKLVR
;
A
#
# COMPACT_ATOMS: atom_id res chain seq x y z
N MET A 1 9.66 -7.23 -2.28
CA MET A 1 9.15 -5.86 -2.41
C MET A 1 8.46 -5.60 -3.73
N THR A 2 8.53 -6.53 -4.66
CA THR A 2 7.95 -6.40 -6.01
C THR A 2 6.42 -6.46 -6.08
N HIS A 3 5.73 -6.88 -5.02
CA HIS A 3 4.28 -7.03 -4.98
C HIS A 3 3.49 -5.72 -5.20
N THR A 4 4.12 -4.57 -5.08
CA THR A 4 3.51 -3.26 -5.37
C THR A 4 3.63 -2.83 -6.83
N LEU A 5 4.42 -3.52 -7.64
CA LEU A 5 4.69 -3.19 -9.05
C LEU A 5 3.59 -3.66 -10.01
N HIS A 6 2.62 -4.45 -9.55
CA HIS A 6 1.57 -5.05 -10.39
C HIS A 6 0.27 -4.25 -10.43
N ARG A 7 0.23 -3.06 -9.82
CA ARG A 7 -0.98 -2.25 -9.74
C ARG A 7 -1.45 -1.84 -11.13
N THR A 8 -2.73 -2.09 -11.39
CA THR A 8 -3.41 -1.70 -12.63
C THR A 8 -4.40 -0.55 -12.38
N GLY A 9 -4.83 0.10 -13.44
CA GLY A 9 -5.83 1.16 -13.40
C GLY A 9 -5.53 2.28 -14.39
N ASP A 10 -6.47 3.21 -14.52
CA ASP A 10 -6.24 4.45 -15.26
C ASP A 10 -5.24 5.36 -14.52
N LEU A 11 -4.56 6.24 -15.26
CA LEU A 11 -3.52 7.11 -14.71
C LEU A 11 -4.04 8.01 -13.59
N GLU A 12 -5.27 8.49 -13.69
CA GLU A 12 -5.90 9.34 -12.67
C GLU A 12 -6.04 8.56 -11.35
N SER A 13 -6.53 7.32 -11.44
CA SER A 13 -6.68 6.45 -10.28
C SER A 13 -5.35 6.09 -9.63
N ILE A 14 -4.29 5.82 -10.43
CA ILE A 14 -2.96 5.44 -9.89
C ILE A 14 -2.24 6.64 -9.28
N ARG A 15 -2.51 7.88 -9.70
CA ARG A 15 -1.96 9.10 -9.09
C ARG A 15 -2.36 9.31 -7.63
N GLU A 16 -3.32 8.58 -7.14
CA GLU A 16 -3.76 8.61 -5.73
C GLU A 16 -3.35 7.35 -4.96
N ASP A 17 -2.28 6.68 -5.41
CA ASP A 17 -1.93 5.36 -4.88
C ASP A 17 -0.42 5.17 -4.76
N PHE A 18 0.13 5.58 -3.60
CA PHE A 18 1.56 5.51 -3.32
C PHE A 18 1.84 4.57 -2.14
N PRO A 19 2.07 3.27 -2.37
CA PRO A 19 2.60 2.39 -1.35
C PRO A 19 4.00 2.79 -0.92
N MET A 20 4.24 2.80 0.39
CA MET A 20 5.56 2.96 0.98
C MET A 20 5.87 1.77 1.88
N LEU A 21 7.05 1.21 1.72
CA LEU A 21 7.53 0.05 2.46
C LEU A 21 8.86 0.39 3.12
N ALA A 22 8.99 0.08 4.41
CA ALA A 22 10.27 -0.03 5.08
C ALA A 22 10.60 -1.51 5.25
N HIS A 23 11.82 -1.92 4.91
CA HIS A 23 12.21 -3.33 5.00
C HIS A 23 13.67 -3.48 5.42
N VAL A 24 13.91 -4.36 6.41
CA VAL A 24 15.27 -4.71 6.83
C VAL A 24 15.98 -5.57 5.79
N SER A 25 17.29 -5.46 5.73
CA SER A 25 18.16 -6.32 4.93
C SER A 25 18.75 -7.38 5.82
N ARG A 26 18.42 -8.65 5.54
CA ARG A 26 18.86 -9.80 6.36
C ARG A 26 20.40 -9.88 6.41
N GLY A 27 20.95 -10.02 7.61
CA GLY A 27 22.37 -10.08 7.86
C GLY A 27 23.07 -8.71 7.90
N PHE A 28 22.35 -7.59 7.71
CA PHE A 28 22.90 -6.23 7.76
C PHE A 28 22.28 -5.39 8.87
N ASN A 29 20.96 -5.24 8.87
CA ASN A 29 20.26 -4.35 9.80
C ASN A 29 19.00 -4.97 10.41
N ASP A 30 18.85 -6.29 10.33
CA ASP A 30 17.68 -7.02 10.83
C ASP A 30 17.76 -7.32 12.33
N VAL A 31 18.96 -7.52 12.88
CA VAL A 31 19.14 -7.80 14.31
C VAL A 31 18.80 -6.55 15.13
N GLY A 32 17.88 -6.70 16.08
CA GLY A 32 17.43 -5.58 16.92
C GLY A 32 16.71 -4.47 16.17
N ALA A 33 16.06 -4.78 15.05
CA ALA A 33 15.45 -3.78 14.17
C ALA A 33 14.16 -3.16 14.72
N ASN A 34 13.46 -3.80 15.69
CA ASN A 34 12.15 -3.36 16.13
C ASN A 34 12.09 -1.88 16.57
N PRO A 35 12.98 -1.33 17.42
CA PRO A 35 12.90 0.08 17.81
C PRO A 35 12.98 1.04 16.62
N ARG A 36 13.82 0.72 15.63
CA ARG A 36 14.00 1.51 14.40
C ARG A 36 12.76 1.42 13.49
N LEU A 37 12.23 0.20 13.30
CA LEU A 37 11.00 -0.03 12.54
C LEU A 37 9.81 0.65 13.20
N LYS A 38 9.71 0.60 14.54
CA LYS A 38 8.67 1.30 15.30
C LYS A 38 8.71 2.80 15.07
N GLN A 39 9.91 3.41 15.10
CA GLN A 39 10.06 4.83 14.81
C GLN A 39 9.68 5.18 13.38
N ILE A 40 10.07 4.37 12.40
CA ILE A 40 9.66 4.53 11.00
C ILE A 40 8.13 4.42 10.87
N ALA A 41 7.51 3.41 11.50
CA ALA A 41 6.06 3.22 11.47
C ALA A 41 5.31 4.41 12.09
N GLN A 42 5.81 4.97 13.20
CA GLN A 42 5.25 6.18 13.81
C GLN A 42 5.30 7.38 12.87
N ILE A 43 6.42 7.56 12.16
CA ILE A 43 6.53 8.62 11.14
C ILE A 43 5.54 8.36 10.00
N MET A 44 5.54 7.16 9.42
CA MET A 44 4.66 6.83 8.31
C MET A 44 3.17 7.04 8.65
N THR A 45 2.73 6.57 9.82
CA THR A 45 1.33 6.66 10.25
C THR A 45 0.91 8.07 10.66
N LYS A 46 1.84 8.95 11.01
CA LYS A 46 1.60 10.39 11.22
C LYS A 46 1.11 11.08 9.93
N TYR A 47 1.60 10.65 8.77
CA TYR A 47 1.29 11.26 7.47
C TYR A 47 0.19 10.52 6.69
N SER A 48 -0.12 9.29 7.05
CA SER A 48 -1.23 8.54 6.43
C SER A 48 -1.91 7.60 7.41
N ASP A 49 -3.21 7.76 7.54
CA ASP A 49 -4.09 6.91 8.32
C ASP A 49 -4.88 5.89 7.47
N LEU A 50 -4.63 5.82 6.15
CA LEU A 50 -5.41 4.99 5.24
C LEU A 50 -5.28 3.50 5.56
N HIS A 51 -4.08 2.99 5.56
CA HIS A 51 -3.79 1.58 5.87
C HIS A 51 -2.36 1.45 6.37
N PHE A 52 -2.15 0.55 7.33
CA PHE A 52 -0.86 0.26 7.95
C PHE A 52 -0.80 -1.22 8.32
N GLY A 53 0.36 -1.83 8.17
CA GLY A 53 0.56 -3.21 8.60
C GLY A 53 1.96 -3.75 8.38
N ASP A 54 2.10 -5.02 8.75
CA ASP A 54 3.26 -5.86 8.50
C ASP A 54 2.80 -7.26 8.05
N CYS A 55 3.47 -7.83 7.06
CA CYS A 55 3.06 -9.10 6.46
C CYS A 55 3.12 -10.32 7.40
N LYS A 56 3.87 -10.23 8.51
CA LYS A 56 3.97 -11.29 9.53
C LYS A 56 3.07 -11.04 10.73
N VAL A 57 2.71 -9.79 10.99
CA VAL A 57 1.95 -9.41 12.19
C VAL A 57 0.48 -9.22 11.88
N GLY A 58 0.16 -8.41 10.88
CA GLY A 58 -1.21 -8.06 10.52
C GLY A 58 -1.36 -6.58 10.17
N ASN A 59 -2.59 -6.10 10.11
CA ASN A 59 -2.90 -4.73 9.73
C ASN A 59 -3.88 -4.04 10.68
N LYS A 60 -3.95 -2.71 10.59
CA LYS A 60 -4.75 -1.84 11.47
C LYS A 60 -6.26 -2.11 11.49
N TYR A 61 -6.79 -2.84 10.53
CA TYR A 61 -8.22 -3.21 10.50
C TYR A 61 -8.51 -4.53 11.24
N LEU A 62 -7.46 -5.24 11.65
CA LEU A 62 -7.55 -6.54 12.35
C LEU A 62 -7.01 -6.47 13.79
N MET A 63 -6.11 -5.53 14.09
CA MET A 63 -5.53 -5.36 15.41
C MET A 63 -5.08 -3.92 15.67
N ASP A 64 -4.78 -3.60 16.92
CA ASP A 64 -4.33 -2.27 17.32
C ASP A 64 -3.00 -1.91 16.64
N PRO A 65 -2.88 -0.72 16.02
CA PRO A 65 -1.62 -0.26 15.42
C PRO A 65 -0.42 -0.25 16.38
N ALA A 66 -0.64 0.06 17.67
CA ALA A 66 0.44 0.04 18.66
C ALA A 66 0.95 -1.40 18.89
N GLU A 67 0.06 -2.38 18.96
CA GLU A 67 0.42 -3.79 19.06
C GLU A 67 1.19 -4.26 17.81
N ILE A 68 0.79 -3.82 16.61
CA ILE A 68 1.54 -4.10 15.38
C ILE A 68 2.97 -3.54 15.50
N MET A 69 3.10 -2.26 15.90
CA MET A 69 4.40 -1.59 16.03
C MET A 69 5.33 -2.29 17.01
N ASP A 70 4.80 -2.80 18.13
CA ASP A 70 5.59 -3.52 19.13
C ASP A 70 6.11 -4.88 18.65
N ARG A 71 5.49 -5.45 17.61
CA ARG A 71 5.83 -6.76 17.05
C ARG A 71 6.57 -6.71 15.71
N LEU A 72 6.87 -5.52 15.17
CA LEU A 72 7.60 -5.37 13.91
C LEU A 72 8.97 -6.06 13.96
N SER A 73 9.30 -6.81 12.93
CA SER A 73 10.56 -7.54 12.84
C SER A 73 11.25 -7.51 11.49
N VAL A 74 10.49 -7.41 10.41
CA VAL A 74 11.03 -7.43 9.05
C VAL A 74 10.76 -6.15 8.27
N GLY A 75 9.73 -5.41 8.64
CA GLY A 75 9.37 -4.17 7.96
C GLY A 75 8.03 -3.63 8.45
N CYS A 76 7.59 -2.56 7.80
CA CYS A 76 6.25 -2.02 7.93
C CYS A 76 5.84 -1.34 6.62
N GLN A 77 4.55 -1.24 6.39
CA GLN A 77 4.02 -0.70 5.14
C GLN A 77 2.84 0.24 5.41
N VAL A 78 2.75 1.27 4.57
CA VAL A 78 1.68 2.27 4.56
C VAL A 78 1.33 2.60 3.11
N VAL A 79 0.13 3.10 2.85
CA VAL A 79 -0.24 3.66 1.56
C VAL A 79 -0.67 5.11 1.70
N PHE A 80 -0.25 5.96 0.76
CA PHE A 80 -0.64 7.37 0.68
C PHE A 80 -1.59 7.61 -0.49
N LYS A 81 -2.48 8.58 -0.37
CA LYS A 81 -3.41 8.99 -1.43
C LYS A 81 -2.97 10.24 -2.17
N ASP A 82 -1.98 10.97 -1.64
CA ASP A 82 -1.53 12.24 -2.19
C ASP A 82 -0.02 12.43 -2.01
N LYS A 83 0.54 13.29 -2.87
CA LYS A 83 1.98 13.58 -2.88
C LYS A 83 2.43 14.44 -1.70
N GLU A 84 1.57 15.28 -1.17
CA GLU A 84 1.93 16.21 -0.11
C GLU A 84 2.27 15.46 1.18
N SER A 85 1.38 14.55 1.58
CA SER A 85 1.61 13.64 2.71
C SER A 85 2.83 12.74 2.48
N LEU A 86 2.99 12.22 1.26
CA LEU A 86 4.15 11.40 0.90
C LEU A 86 5.47 12.18 1.04
N ILE A 87 5.54 13.41 0.49
CA ILE A 87 6.73 14.25 0.55
C ILE A 87 7.07 14.60 2.00
N GLY A 88 6.08 14.95 2.81
CA GLY A 88 6.27 15.23 4.24
C GLY A 88 6.86 14.04 4.99
N CYS A 89 6.32 12.85 4.76
CA CYS A 89 6.83 11.61 5.33
C CYS A 89 8.27 11.31 4.87
N MET A 90 8.57 11.45 3.58
CA MET A 90 9.90 11.21 3.04
C MET A 90 10.95 12.16 3.63
N LYS A 91 10.63 13.45 3.83
CA LYS A 91 11.52 14.43 4.47
C LYS A 91 11.84 14.02 5.91
N GLU A 92 10.83 13.70 6.71
CA GLU A 92 11.03 13.32 8.12
C GLU A 92 11.80 11.99 8.23
N LEU A 93 11.51 11.00 7.37
CA LEU A 93 12.28 9.75 7.32
C LEU A 93 13.75 9.97 6.96
N LYS A 94 14.04 10.88 6.02
CA LYS A 94 15.41 11.27 5.66
C LYS A 94 16.13 11.92 6.82
N GLU A 95 15.48 12.84 7.54
CA GLU A 95 16.07 13.55 8.69
C GLU A 95 16.37 12.59 9.85
N LYS A 96 15.51 11.63 10.09
CA LYS A 96 15.65 10.68 11.22
C LYS A 96 16.55 9.49 10.92
N ASP A 97 16.84 9.22 9.69
CA ASP A 97 17.64 8.12 9.15
C ASP A 97 17.84 6.91 10.08
N GLN A 98 17.01 5.92 9.96
CA GLN A 98 17.06 4.70 10.76
C GLN A 98 17.95 3.59 10.17
N GLY A 99 18.63 3.87 9.07
CA GLY A 99 19.47 2.88 8.36
C GLY A 99 18.67 1.68 7.83
N ILE A 100 17.40 1.89 7.50
CA ILE A 100 16.50 0.87 6.93
C ILE A 100 16.03 1.34 5.57
N SER A 101 16.03 0.44 4.59
CA SER A 101 15.61 0.75 3.22
C SER A 101 14.13 1.15 3.15
N ILE A 102 13.87 2.26 2.47
CA ILE A 102 12.52 2.76 2.18
C ILE A 102 12.28 2.62 0.67
N VAL A 103 11.16 2.03 0.30
CA VAL A 103 10.72 1.87 -1.09
C VAL A 103 9.38 2.56 -1.27
N VAL A 104 9.26 3.37 -2.30
CA VAL A 104 8.01 4.01 -2.71
C VAL A 104 7.61 3.49 -4.09
N SER A 105 6.36 3.10 -4.25
CA SER A 105 5.80 2.68 -5.54
C SER A 105 4.78 3.70 -6.05
N GLY A 106 4.72 3.85 -7.38
CA GLY A 106 3.81 4.76 -8.06
C GLY A 106 4.23 5.00 -9.50
N LEU A 107 3.59 5.97 -10.17
CA LEU A 107 4.02 6.44 -11.48
C LEU A 107 5.41 7.10 -11.35
N PHE A 108 6.32 6.80 -12.27
CA PHE A 108 7.70 7.29 -12.21
C PHE A 108 7.78 8.81 -12.07
N ASP A 109 7.10 9.55 -12.93
CA ASP A 109 7.14 11.01 -12.91
C ASP A 109 6.63 11.58 -11.57
N GLU A 110 5.59 10.98 -11.01
CA GLU A 110 5.01 11.40 -9.74
C GLU A 110 5.95 11.09 -8.56
N VAL A 111 6.53 9.89 -8.51
CA VAL A 111 7.46 9.49 -7.44
C VAL A 111 8.76 10.27 -7.54
N PHE A 112 9.31 10.48 -8.74
CA PHE A 112 10.53 11.28 -8.92
C PHE A 112 10.32 12.76 -8.57
N ASP A 113 9.14 13.32 -8.85
CA ASP A 113 8.78 14.65 -8.39
C ASP A 113 8.77 14.72 -6.85
N CYS A 114 8.19 13.73 -6.20
CA CYS A 114 8.21 13.63 -4.72
C CYS A 114 9.65 13.52 -4.19
N CYS A 115 10.49 12.69 -4.80
CA CYS A 115 11.90 12.54 -4.41
C CYS A 115 12.66 13.87 -4.53
N ARG A 116 12.53 14.60 -5.65
CA ARG A 116 13.15 15.92 -5.84
C ARG A 116 12.72 16.90 -4.77
N LYS A 117 11.41 16.99 -4.48
CA LYS A 117 10.84 17.89 -3.46
C LYS A 117 11.24 17.50 -2.03
N ALA A 118 11.52 16.23 -1.78
CA ALA A 118 12.06 15.74 -0.52
C ALA A 118 13.61 15.84 -0.44
N GLY A 119 14.26 16.24 -1.54
CA GLY A 119 15.72 16.31 -1.61
C GLY A 119 16.37 14.92 -1.56
N ILE A 120 15.71 13.90 -2.13
CA ILE A 120 16.18 12.50 -2.17
C ILE A 120 16.54 12.16 -3.61
N ASN A 121 17.69 11.52 -3.80
CA ASN A 121 18.10 10.91 -5.04
C ASN A 121 17.99 9.39 -4.90
N PRO A 122 16.99 8.71 -5.50
CA PRO A 122 16.82 7.27 -5.34
C PRO A 122 18.00 6.52 -5.98
N PRO A 123 18.66 5.61 -5.24
CA PRO A 123 19.83 4.88 -5.76
C PRO A 123 19.44 3.73 -6.70
N LEU A 124 18.21 3.25 -6.60
CA LEU A 124 17.70 2.08 -7.34
C LEU A 124 16.27 2.34 -7.82
N ILE A 125 15.96 1.75 -8.97
CA ILE A 125 14.62 1.79 -9.58
C ILE A 125 14.25 0.35 -9.95
N GLU A 126 13.06 -0.08 -9.57
CA GLU A 126 12.46 -1.35 -9.97
C GLU A 126 11.20 -1.10 -10.77
N PHE A 127 10.92 -1.92 -11.76
CA PHE A 127 9.69 -1.87 -12.56
C PHE A 127 9.22 -3.25 -13.00
N ALA A 128 7.93 -3.39 -13.25
CA ALA A 128 7.36 -4.62 -13.77
C ALA A 128 7.72 -4.78 -15.26
N LEU A 129 8.07 -6.00 -15.66
CA LEU A 129 8.35 -6.33 -17.06
C LEU A 129 7.07 -6.57 -17.88
N GLY A 130 5.91 -6.33 -17.31
CA GLY A 130 4.61 -6.57 -17.93
C GLY A 130 3.94 -7.85 -17.45
N VAL A 131 2.83 -8.21 -18.09
CA VAL A 131 2.02 -9.38 -17.78
C VAL A 131 2.23 -10.44 -18.84
N HIS A 132 2.66 -11.62 -18.42
CA HIS A 132 3.02 -12.75 -19.31
C HIS A 132 2.17 -13.98 -19.00
N GLY A 133 2.18 -14.96 -19.93
CA GLY A 133 1.50 -16.22 -19.77
C GLY A 133 0.03 -16.19 -20.23
N ASN A 134 -0.84 -16.98 -19.59
CA ASN A 134 -2.24 -17.08 -19.99
C ASN A 134 -3.09 -15.95 -19.42
N THR A 135 -3.04 -14.79 -20.06
CA THR A 135 -3.77 -13.59 -19.66
C THR A 135 -5.30 -13.75 -19.72
N LYS A 136 -5.81 -14.75 -20.47
CA LYS A 136 -7.26 -15.06 -20.53
C LYS A 136 -7.84 -15.53 -19.18
N LYS A 137 -6.97 -15.96 -18.25
CA LYS A 137 -7.37 -16.36 -16.89
C LYS A 137 -7.43 -15.19 -15.90
N LEU A 138 -6.99 -14.01 -16.28
CA LEU A 138 -7.05 -12.83 -15.42
C LEU A 138 -8.50 -12.38 -15.21
N TRP A 139 -8.73 -11.74 -14.10
CA TRP A 139 -9.97 -11.03 -13.85
C TRP A 139 -10.16 -9.90 -14.87
N PRO A 140 -11.41 -9.46 -15.15
CA PRO A 140 -11.65 -8.27 -15.93
C PRO A 140 -10.91 -7.04 -15.34
N PRO A 141 -10.51 -6.06 -16.18
CA PRO A 141 -9.70 -4.92 -15.74
C PRO A 141 -10.26 -4.21 -14.52
N GLU A 142 -11.56 -3.97 -14.46
CA GLU A 142 -12.24 -3.32 -13.35
C GLU A 142 -12.16 -4.08 -12.01
N ILE A 143 -11.91 -5.39 -12.05
CA ILE A 143 -11.67 -6.21 -10.86
C ILE A 143 -10.17 -6.29 -10.55
N LEU A 144 -9.32 -6.32 -11.60
CA LEU A 144 -7.86 -6.32 -11.43
C LEU A 144 -7.39 -5.09 -10.69
N ASP A 145 -7.99 -3.94 -10.90
CA ASP A 145 -7.66 -2.69 -10.21
C ASP A 145 -7.73 -2.80 -8.69
N PHE A 146 -8.61 -3.66 -8.16
CA PHE A 146 -8.65 -3.97 -6.72
C PHE A 146 -7.66 -5.06 -6.32
N VAL A 147 -7.65 -6.17 -7.05
CA VAL A 147 -6.84 -7.34 -6.70
C VAL A 147 -5.36 -7.00 -6.70
N THR A 148 -4.92 -6.21 -7.67
CA THR A 148 -3.51 -5.80 -7.81
C THR A 148 -3.05 -4.79 -6.76
N MET A 149 -3.95 -4.09 -6.08
CA MET A 149 -3.57 -3.23 -4.93
C MET A 149 -2.98 -4.02 -3.76
N CYS A 150 -3.35 -5.28 -3.57
CA CYS A 150 -2.71 -6.13 -2.57
C CYS A 150 -1.36 -6.69 -3.06
N GLY A 151 -1.28 -7.15 -4.31
CA GLY A 151 -0.09 -7.78 -4.91
C GLY A 151 0.24 -9.17 -4.36
N HIS A 152 -0.21 -9.54 -3.17
CA HIS A 152 -0.07 -10.88 -2.57
C HIS A 152 -1.21 -11.85 -2.95
N GLY A 153 -2.24 -11.37 -3.66
CA GLY A 153 -3.40 -12.16 -4.02
C GLY A 153 -4.39 -12.43 -2.87
N LEU A 154 -4.24 -11.76 -1.73
CA LEU A 154 -5.12 -11.94 -0.55
C LEU A 154 -6.49 -11.27 -0.74
N VAL A 155 -6.57 -10.22 -1.54
CA VAL A 155 -7.83 -9.59 -1.91
C VAL A 155 -8.36 -10.27 -3.17
N SER A 156 -9.36 -11.14 -3.02
CA SER A 156 -9.88 -11.93 -4.13
C SER A 156 -10.88 -11.15 -4.97
N GLY A 157 -10.91 -11.41 -6.29
CA GLY A 157 -11.93 -10.84 -7.17
C GLY A 157 -13.36 -11.27 -6.82
N ARG A 158 -13.54 -12.43 -6.16
CA ARG A 158 -14.86 -12.85 -5.65
C ARG A 158 -15.33 -11.95 -4.51
N LEU A 159 -14.42 -11.54 -3.62
CA LEU A 159 -14.73 -10.58 -2.56
C LEU A 159 -15.13 -9.22 -3.14
N VAL A 160 -14.41 -8.73 -4.16
CA VAL A 160 -14.77 -7.49 -4.86
C VAL A 160 -16.18 -7.58 -5.42
N LYS A 161 -16.50 -8.64 -6.18
CA LYS A 161 -17.87 -8.86 -6.74
C LYS A 161 -18.92 -8.91 -5.64
N LYS A 162 -18.64 -9.57 -4.51
CA LYS A 162 -19.55 -9.61 -3.36
C LYS A 162 -19.80 -8.19 -2.81
N MET A 163 -18.76 -7.39 -2.60
CA MET A 163 -18.90 -6.01 -2.10
C MET A 163 -19.75 -5.16 -3.05
N VAL A 164 -19.50 -5.24 -4.35
CA VAL A 164 -20.33 -4.54 -5.36
C VAL A 164 -21.80 -4.96 -5.27
N ALA A 165 -22.09 -6.27 -5.16
CA ALA A 165 -23.45 -6.77 -5.03
C ALA A 165 -24.12 -6.32 -3.73
N ASP A 166 -23.39 -6.30 -2.62
CA ASP A 166 -23.92 -5.88 -1.32
C ASP A 166 -24.20 -4.37 -1.28
N ILE A 167 -23.36 -3.54 -1.93
CA ILE A 167 -23.61 -2.09 -2.10
C ILE A 167 -24.89 -1.87 -2.93
N LYS A 168 -25.02 -2.54 -4.09
CA LYS A 168 -26.22 -2.43 -4.95
C LYS A 168 -27.50 -2.82 -4.21
N LYS A 169 -27.41 -3.77 -3.28
CA LYS A 169 -28.52 -4.18 -2.41
C LYS A 169 -28.68 -3.30 -1.16
N LYS A 170 -27.92 -2.21 -1.04
CA LYS A 170 -27.90 -1.30 0.12
C LYS A 170 -27.61 -1.99 1.47
N LYS A 171 -26.90 -3.11 1.47
CA LYS A 171 -26.51 -3.85 2.68
C LYS A 171 -25.28 -3.26 3.36
N ILE A 172 -24.42 -2.58 2.59
CA ILE A 172 -23.19 -1.97 3.06
C ILE A 172 -22.95 -0.66 2.30
N THR A 173 -22.30 0.31 2.95
CA THR A 173 -21.88 1.54 2.28
C THR A 173 -20.57 1.30 1.50
N VAL A 174 -20.25 2.20 0.56
CA VAL A 174 -19.02 2.14 -0.23
C VAL A 174 -17.78 2.17 0.68
N GLU A 175 -17.77 3.04 1.69
CA GLU A 175 -16.68 3.22 2.62
C GLU A 175 -16.41 1.95 3.44
N LYS A 176 -17.48 1.35 3.99
CA LYS A 176 -17.38 0.08 4.72
C LYS A 176 -16.91 -1.05 3.82
N ALA A 177 -17.41 -1.11 2.57
CA ALA A 177 -16.99 -2.12 1.60
C ALA A 177 -15.51 -1.98 1.24
N ALA A 178 -14.99 -0.74 1.09
CA ALA A 178 -13.57 -0.50 0.86
C ALA A 178 -12.69 -0.99 2.03
N ILE A 179 -13.14 -0.81 3.27
CA ILE A 179 -12.46 -1.34 4.46
C ILE A 179 -12.52 -2.89 4.47
N GLU A 180 -13.67 -3.50 4.15
CA GLU A 180 -13.77 -4.96 4.06
C GLU A 180 -12.81 -5.55 3.01
N LEU A 181 -12.59 -4.83 1.90
CA LEU A 181 -11.58 -5.21 0.91
C LEU A 181 -10.15 -5.02 1.42
N ALA A 182 -9.90 -4.07 2.32
CA ALA A 182 -8.58 -3.82 2.88
C ALA A 182 -8.17 -4.86 3.93
N LYS A 183 -9.11 -5.41 4.72
CA LYS A 183 -8.83 -6.37 5.80
C LYS A 183 -7.95 -7.56 5.42
N PRO A 184 -8.14 -8.24 4.26
CA PRO A 184 -7.27 -9.35 3.87
C PRO A 184 -5.84 -8.94 3.52
N CYS A 185 -5.58 -7.68 3.24
CA CYS A 185 -4.24 -7.19 2.89
C CYS A 185 -3.37 -7.00 4.14
N LEU A 186 -2.79 -8.08 4.65
CA LEU A 186 -2.06 -8.10 5.92
C LEU A 186 -0.95 -7.04 6.00
N CYS A 187 -0.24 -6.81 4.92
CA CYS A 187 0.89 -5.86 4.90
C CYS A 187 0.48 -4.37 4.91
N GLY A 188 -0.81 -4.04 4.76
CA GLY A 188 -1.27 -2.66 4.91
C GLY A 188 -1.11 -1.74 3.69
N ILE A 189 -0.82 -2.27 2.51
CA ILE A 189 -0.63 -1.46 1.30
C ILE A 189 -1.86 -1.34 0.40
N PHE A 190 -2.94 -2.06 0.68
CA PHE A 190 -4.20 -1.87 -0.05
C PHE A 190 -4.75 -0.48 0.25
N ASN A 191 -5.11 0.26 -0.80
CA ASN A 191 -5.59 1.63 -0.67
C ASN A 191 -7.13 1.69 -0.57
N PRO A 192 -7.72 1.84 0.63
CA PRO A 192 -9.17 1.87 0.77
C PRO A 192 -9.79 3.15 0.19
N HIS A 193 -9.07 4.27 0.13
CA HIS A 193 -9.53 5.50 -0.52
C HIS A 193 -9.73 5.27 -2.02
N ARG A 194 -8.71 4.74 -2.70
CA ARG A 194 -8.79 4.38 -4.12
C ARG A 194 -9.88 3.33 -4.37
N ALA A 195 -9.96 2.30 -3.51
CA ALA A 195 -11.00 1.28 -3.61
C ALA A 195 -12.41 1.86 -3.50
N GLY A 196 -12.64 2.84 -2.63
CA GLY A 196 -13.91 3.53 -2.51
C GLY A 196 -14.32 4.22 -3.81
N LYS A 197 -13.39 4.95 -4.45
CA LYS A 197 -13.63 5.60 -5.75
C LYS A 197 -13.94 4.58 -6.86
N LEU A 198 -13.18 3.50 -6.93
CA LEU A 198 -13.41 2.42 -7.89
C LEU A 198 -14.77 1.73 -7.66
N LEU A 199 -15.15 1.45 -6.41
CA LEU A 199 -16.47 0.91 -6.06
C LEU A 199 -17.60 1.84 -6.51
N GLN A 200 -17.47 3.16 -6.30
CA GLN A 200 -18.45 4.14 -6.77
C GLN A 200 -18.65 4.09 -8.28
N LYS A 201 -17.58 3.89 -9.06
CA LYS A 201 -17.65 3.71 -10.53
C LYS A 201 -18.42 2.43 -10.91
N LEU A 202 -18.23 1.32 -10.16
CA LEU A 202 -18.86 0.01 -10.46
C LEU A 202 -20.33 -0.11 -10.04
N VAL A 203 -20.80 0.72 -9.13
CA VAL A 203 -22.17 0.64 -8.61
C VAL A 203 -23.13 1.65 -9.24
N ARG A 204 -22.58 2.63 -10.01
CA ARG A 204 -23.36 3.52 -10.88
C ARG A 204 -23.92 2.75 -12.07
#